data_2fa37a023ca5d90cb804bfe924d380b7
#
_entry.id   2fa37a023ca5d90cb804bfe924d380b7
#
_cell.length_a   1.000
_cell.length_b   1.000
_cell.length_c   1.000
_cell.angle_alpha   90.00
_cell.angle_beta   90.00
_cell.angle_gamma   90.00
#
_symmetry.space_group_name_H-M   'P 1'
#
loop_
_entity.id
_entity.type
_entity.pdbx_description
1 polymer ?
#
loop_
_entity_poly.entity_id
_entity_poly.type
_entity_poly.pdbx_seq_one_letter_code
_entity_poly.pdbx_strand_id
1 'polypeptide(L)' 'MTVSDTDEELMTRRQVAYLFRETSAAVAKWARRGLLPEVRNGAGRPRYRRADVEELLRSGFRRRAR' A
#
# COMPACT_ATOMS: atom_id res chain seq x y z
N MET A 1 24.92 -3.93 3.80
CA MET A 1 24.19 -3.15 4.21
C MET A 1 22.86 -3.23 3.73
N THR A 2 22.06 -3.00 4.38
CA THR A 2 20.74 -3.28 4.03
C THR A 2 19.98 -2.05 3.77
N VAL A 3 20.64 -1.17 3.15
CA VAL A 3 20.00 0.05 2.80
C VAL A 3 18.79 -0.19 1.96
N SER A 4 18.89 -1.16 1.07
CA SER A 4 17.77 -1.42 0.21
C SER A 4 16.54 -1.82 1.00
N ASP A 5 16.75 -2.47 2.13
CA ASP A 5 15.62 -2.85 2.96
C ASP A 5 14.89 -1.63 3.45
N THR A 6 15.64 -0.62 3.80
CA THR A 6 15.05 0.60 4.29
C THR A 6 14.27 1.30 3.19
N ASP A 7 14.85 1.33 2.00
CA ASP A 7 14.20 1.98 0.88
C ASP A 7 12.94 1.24 0.49
N GLU A 8 12.96 -0.07 0.72
CA GLU A 8 11.85 -0.91 0.34
C GLU A 8 10.99 -1.26 1.53
N GLU A 9 10.86 -0.34 2.44
CA GLU A 9 10.04 -0.60 3.61
C GLU A 9 8.65 -1.03 3.15
N LEU A 10 8.20 -2.15 3.68
CA LEU A 10 6.93 -2.71 3.29
C LEU A 10 5.91 -2.53 4.40
N MET A 11 4.69 -2.27 4.00
CA MET A 11 3.59 -2.09 4.94
C MET A 11 2.58 -3.19 4.76
N THR A 12 1.93 -3.57 5.84
CA THR A 12 0.86 -4.55 5.76
C THR A 12 -0.39 -3.87 5.23
N ARG A 13 -1.32 -4.69 4.78
CA ARG A 13 -2.60 -4.16 4.29
C ARG A 13 -3.31 -3.38 5.39
N ARG A 14 -3.23 -3.88 6.61
CA ARG A 14 -3.87 -3.23 7.74
C ARG A 14 -3.25 -1.85 8.01
N GLN A 15 -1.93 -1.77 7.93
CA GLN A 15 -1.27 -0.50 8.15
C GLN A 15 -1.67 0.53 7.10
N VAL A 16 -1.77 0.08 5.85
CA VAL A 16 -2.19 0.97 4.77
C VAL A 16 -3.61 1.44 5.02
N ALA A 17 -4.49 0.51 5.38
CA ALA A 17 -5.88 0.86 5.65
C ALA A 17 -5.96 1.91 6.75
N TYR A 18 -5.14 1.75 7.77
CA TYR A 18 -5.15 2.69 8.88
C TYR A 18 -4.80 4.11 8.41
N LEU A 19 -3.79 4.20 7.56
CA LEU A 19 -3.37 5.50 7.06
C LEU A 19 -4.45 6.19 6.25
N PHE A 20 -5.21 5.42 5.52
CA PHE A 20 -6.27 5.97 4.67
C PHE A 20 -7.61 6.03 5.40
N ARG A 21 -7.66 5.52 6.63
CA ARG A 21 -8.90 5.42 7.39
C ARG A 21 -9.94 4.62 6.62
N GLU A 22 -9.48 3.50 6.09
CA GLU A 22 -10.33 2.60 5.32
C GLU A 22 -10.21 1.20 5.85
N THR A 23 -10.91 0.27 5.24
CA THR A 23 -10.83 -1.12 5.64
C THR A 23 -9.76 -1.83 4.84
N SER A 24 -9.29 -2.96 5.38
CA SER A 24 -8.34 -3.77 4.65
C SER A 24 -8.93 -4.25 3.33
N ALA A 25 -10.24 -4.49 3.31
CA ALA A 25 -10.89 -4.92 2.08
C ALA A 25 -10.80 -3.84 1.01
N ALA A 26 -10.89 -2.59 1.42
CA ALA A 26 -10.78 -1.49 0.46
C ALA A 26 -9.39 -1.46 -0.13
N VAL A 27 -8.36 -1.67 0.70
CA VAL A 27 -6.99 -1.68 0.21
C VAL A 27 -6.78 -2.80 -0.80
N ALA A 28 -7.33 -3.98 -0.50
CA ALA A 28 -7.22 -5.11 -1.42
C ALA A 28 -7.88 -4.77 -2.75
N LYS A 29 -8.99 -4.07 -2.70
CA LYS A 29 -9.69 -3.68 -3.91
C LYS A 29 -8.85 -2.72 -4.74
N TRP A 30 -8.22 -1.75 -4.07
CA TRP A 30 -7.35 -0.82 -4.79
C TRP A 30 -6.20 -1.54 -5.48
N ALA A 31 -5.64 -2.53 -4.81
CA ALA A 31 -4.54 -3.29 -5.39
C ALA A 31 -5.03 -4.05 -6.62
N ARG A 32 -6.21 -4.64 -6.54
CA ARG A 32 -6.75 -5.38 -7.68
C ARG A 32 -7.02 -4.47 -8.86
N ARG A 33 -7.35 -3.22 -8.58
CA ARG A 33 -7.63 -2.27 -9.65
C ARG A 33 -6.37 -1.59 -10.18
N GLY A 34 -5.23 -1.95 -9.63
CA GLY A 34 -3.99 -1.38 -10.10
C GLY A 34 -3.67 0.00 -9.55
N LEU A 35 -4.43 0.45 -8.58
CA LEU A 35 -4.18 1.76 -7.99
C LEU A 35 -3.00 1.74 -7.02
N LEU A 36 -2.71 0.58 -6.45
CA LEU A 36 -1.66 0.46 -5.46
C LEU A 36 -0.90 -0.83 -5.74
N PRO A 37 0.38 -0.73 -6.12
CA PRO A 37 1.18 -1.94 -6.39
C PRO A 37 1.26 -2.82 -5.15
N GLU A 38 1.11 -4.10 -5.34
CA GLU A 38 1.16 -5.05 -4.25
C GLU A 38 2.30 -6.02 -4.50
N VAL A 39 3.10 -6.29 -3.47
CA VAL A 39 4.18 -7.25 -3.56
C VAL A 39 3.94 -8.33 -2.52
N ARG A 40 4.61 -9.46 -2.67
CA ARG A 40 4.48 -10.56 -1.73
C ARG A 40 5.78 -10.71 -0.97
N ASN A 41 5.69 -10.85 0.35
CA ASN A 41 6.89 -11.05 1.13
C ASN A 41 7.29 -12.53 1.07
N GLY A 42 8.32 -12.89 1.82
CA GLY A 42 8.80 -14.27 1.78
C GLY A 42 7.78 -15.30 2.20
N ALA A 43 6.80 -14.89 2.98
CA ALA A 43 5.75 -15.80 3.41
C ALA A 43 4.55 -15.79 2.48
N GLY A 44 4.65 -15.08 1.37
CA GLY A 44 3.56 -15.02 0.41
C GLY A 44 2.44 -14.09 0.80
N ARG A 45 2.65 -13.26 1.78
CA ARG A 45 1.62 -12.34 2.22
C ARG A 45 1.71 -11.01 1.51
N PRO A 46 0.58 -10.37 1.25
CA PRO A 46 0.60 -9.11 0.51
C PRO A 46 1.23 -8.00 1.34
N ARG A 47 2.02 -7.19 0.66
CA ARG A 47 2.68 -6.06 1.28
C ARG A 47 2.70 -4.93 0.27
N TYR A 48 2.89 -3.71 0.76
CA TYR A 48 2.86 -2.53 -0.09
C TYR A 48 4.06 -1.67 0.23
N ARG A 49 4.74 -1.18 -0.79
CA ARG A 49 5.91 -0.34 -0.56
C ARG A 49 5.46 1.00 0.00
N ARG A 50 6.15 1.44 1.03
CA ARG A 50 5.78 2.70 1.66
C ARG A 50 5.77 3.85 0.66
N ALA A 51 6.73 3.88 -0.25
CA ALA A 51 6.80 4.95 -1.24
C ALA A 51 5.54 4.99 -2.10
N ASP A 52 5.05 3.82 -2.49
CA ASP A 52 3.83 3.74 -3.29
C ASP A 52 2.62 4.19 -2.51
N VAL A 53 2.59 3.83 -1.24
CA VAL A 53 1.47 4.21 -0.37
C VAL A 53 1.43 5.72 -0.21
N GLU A 54 2.60 6.32 0.03
CA GLU A 54 2.67 7.75 0.21
C GLU A 54 2.30 8.49 -1.06
N GLU A 55 2.69 7.94 -2.19
CA GLU A 55 2.35 8.56 -3.45
C GLU A 55 0.84 8.56 -3.67
N LEU A 56 0.20 7.44 -3.39
CA LEU A 56 -1.24 7.32 -3.54
C LEU A 56 -1.95 8.27 -2.58
N LEU A 57 -1.44 8.35 -1.36
CA LEU A 57 -2.04 9.22 -0.36
C LEU A 57 -1.95 10.67 -0.81
N ARG A 58 -0.81 11.05 -1.36
CA ARG A 58 -0.58 12.41 -1.80
C ARG A 58 -1.44 12.77 -3.01
N SER A 59 -1.78 11.77 -3.81
CA SER A 59 -2.54 12.01 -5.03
C SER A 59 -3.99 12.40 -4.77
N GLY A 60 -4.50 12.08 -3.60
CA GLY A 60 -5.89 12.42 -3.29
C GLY A 60 -6.88 11.63 -4.11
N PHE A 61 -6.50 10.44 -4.55
CA PHE A 61 -7.35 9.66 -5.44
C PHE A 61 -8.73 9.40 -4.87
N ARG A 62 -8.84 9.34 -3.55
CA ARG A 62 -10.14 9.06 -2.94
C ARG A 62 -11.15 10.16 -3.20
N ARG A 63 -10.69 11.36 -3.28
CA ARG A 63 -11.60 12.46 -3.58
C ARG A 63 -12.12 12.37 -4.98
N ARG A 64 -11.27 11.95 -5.88
CA ARG A 64 -11.67 11.86 -7.27
C ARG A 64 -12.56 10.65 -7.50
N ALA A 65 -12.47 9.67 -6.65
CA ALA A 65 -13.25 8.47 -6.83
C ALA A 65 -14.72 8.67 -6.46
N ARG A 66 -15.08 9.81 -5.93
CA ARG A 66 -16.44 10.03 -5.48
C ARG A 66 -17.37 10.52 -6.57
#